data_4d8193b57977a23095033689eca33542
#
_entry.id   4d8193b57977a23095033689eca33542
#
_cell.length_a   1.000
_cell.length_b   1.000
_cell.length_c   1.000
_cell.angle_alpha   90.00
_cell.angle_beta   90.00
_cell.angle_gamma   90.00
#
_symmetry.space_group_name_H-M   'P 1'
#
loop_
_entity.id
_entity.type
_entity.pdbx_description
1 polymer ?
#
loop_
_entity_poly.entity_id
_entity_poly.type
_entity_poly.pdbx_seq_one_letter_code
_entity_poly.pdbx_strand_id
1 'polypeptide(L)'
;MKDTAFWVPAEKQGRLAKAYETVTAEGGSKSMQLYTGNNLAVRNDMAKPPAYEAGGAGLASTLDDYMKFARMLRNGGRAGKREILKPETVRYMCSGQLLPVRQQDFDQWIGLDGFSYGNLMRVCKNPSQAVMFAREGEYGWDGWLGMYFANFPKEDMTILMGMQKKDAGTFPLTRKLRNVVISEYLG
;
A
#
# COMPACT_ATOMS: atom_id res chain seq x y z
N MET A 1 -15.91 4.34 7.25
CA MET A 1 -14.67 5.11 7.11
C MET A 1 -15.06 6.58 7.21
N LYS A 2 -14.60 7.27 8.26
CA LYS A 2 -15.02 8.67 8.54
C LYS A 2 -14.01 9.71 8.06
N ASP A 3 -12.77 9.28 7.90
CA ASP A 3 -11.63 10.13 7.58
C ASP A 3 -10.95 9.65 6.28
N THR A 4 -11.75 9.14 5.34
CA THR A 4 -11.29 8.73 4.01
C THR A 4 -12.06 9.53 2.97
N ALA A 5 -11.34 10.36 2.21
CA ALA A 5 -11.94 11.24 1.21
C ALA A 5 -10.88 11.71 0.19
N PHE A 6 -11.32 12.27 -0.92
CA PHE A 6 -10.47 12.85 -1.95
C PHE A 6 -10.01 14.29 -1.64
N TRP A 7 -10.37 14.82 -0.50
CA TRP A 7 -9.91 16.10 0.03
C TRP A 7 -10.11 16.12 1.54
N VAL A 8 -9.39 16.98 2.23
CA VAL A 8 -9.41 17.09 3.69
C VAL A 8 -10.00 18.47 4.06
N PRO A 9 -11.14 18.54 4.75
CA PRO A 9 -11.77 19.79 5.13
C PRO A 9 -10.89 20.60 6.10
N ALA A 10 -11.09 21.92 6.12
CA ALA A 10 -10.22 22.85 6.82
C ALA A 10 -10.00 22.52 8.31
N GLU A 11 -11.05 22.09 8.99
CA GLU A 11 -11.01 21.69 10.41
C GLU A 11 -10.18 20.42 10.67
N LYS A 12 -9.89 19.62 9.64
CA LYS A 12 -9.08 18.41 9.72
C LYS A 12 -7.70 18.54 9.10
N GLN A 13 -7.39 19.67 8.44
CA GLN A 13 -6.11 19.90 7.76
C GLN A 13 -4.91 19.75 8.71
N GLY A 14 -5.04 20.12 9.97
CA GLY A 14 -3.98 19.96 10.97
C GLY A 14 -3.61 18.50 11.27
N ARG A 15 -4.44 17.52 10.86
CA ARG A 15 -4.20 16.08 10.98
C ARG A 15 -3.51 15.50 9.75
N LEU A 16 -3.48 16.20 8.63
CA LEU A 16 -2.87 15.70 7.40
C LEU A 16 -1.35 15.57 7.60
N ALA A 17 -0.84 14.36 7.45
CA ALA A 17 0.59 14.11 7.54
C ALA A 17 1.33 14.83 6.41
N LYS A 18 2.41 15.53 6.76
CA LYS A 18 3.26 16.21 5.78
C LYS A 18 4.15 15.21 5.07
N ALA A 19 4.31 15.36 3.76
CA ALA A 19 5.23 14.57 2.98
C ALA A 19 6.65 15.14 3.06
N TYR A 20 7.64 14.25 3.01
CA TYR A 20 9.07 14.60 3.04
C TYR A 20 9.80 13.97 1.87
N GLU A 21 10.94 14.53 1.51
CA GLU A 21 11.88 13.96 0.56
C GLU A 21 13.29 14.00 1.09
N THR A 22 14.15 13.12 0.57
CA THR A 22 15.58 13.15 0.87
C THR A 22 16.28 14.05 -0.14
N VAL A 23 17.01 15.03 0.35
CA VAL A 23 17.87 15.90 -0.46
C VAL A 23 19.32 15.58 -0.16
N THR A 24 20.14 15.48 -1.21
CA THR A 24 21.57 15.25 -1.10
C THR A 24 22.29 16.57 -1.41
N ALA A 25 23.08 17.07 -0.46
CA ALA A 25 23.91 18.24 -0.66
C ALA A 25 25.14 17.92 -1.54
N GLU A 26 25.82 18.94 -2.08
CA GLU A 26 27.02 18.78 -2.92
C GLU A 26 28.11 17.94 -2.27
N GLY A 27 28.25 17.96 -0.94
CA GLY A 27 29.17 17.12 -0.17
C GLY A 27 28.71 15.69 0.12
N GLY A 28 27.58 15.23 -0.51
CA GLY A 28 27.04 13.88 -0.34
C GLY A 28 26.23 13.65 0.94
N SER A 29 26.16 14.63 1.84
CA SER A 29 25.35 14.53 3.06
C SER A 29 23.85 14.53 2.69
N LYS A 30 23.06 13.68 3.38
CA LYS A 30 21.62 13.55 3.14
C LYS A 30 20.83 14.20 4.28
N SER A 31 19.81 14.96 3.92
CA SER A 31 18.86 15.55 4.86
C SER A 31 17.42 15.31 4.42
N MET A 32 16.50 15.37 5.40
CA MET A 32 15.06 15.29 5.12
C MET A 32 14.50 16.71 5.03
N GLN A 33 13.79 16.99 3.95
CA GLN A 33 13.11 18.27 3.72
C GLN A 33 11.63 18.06 3.44
N LEU A 34 10.82 19.09 3.70
CA LEU A 34 9.40 19.06 3.40
C LEU A 34 9.22 18.95 1.87
N TYR A 35 8.47 17.96 1.42
CA TYR A 35 8.10 17.82 0.03
C TYR A 35 6.85 18.67 -0.26
N THR A 36 6.98 19.66 -1.12
CA THR A 36 5.89 20.58 -1.49
C THR A 36 5.32 20.32 -2.89
N GLY A 37 5.87 19.34 -3.61
CA GLY A 37 5.39 18.95 -4.93
C GLY A 37 4.09 18.15 -4.89
N ASN A 38 3.55 17.84 -6.07
CA ASN A 38 2.36 17.04 -6.21
C ASN A 38 2.65 15.54 -6.04
N ASN A 39 1.69 14.80 -5.47
CA ASN A 39 1.73 13.34 -5.40
C ASN A 39 1.08 12.78 -6.68
N LEU A 40 1.89 12.31 -7.63
CA LEU A 40 1.40 11.76 -8.91
C LEU A 40 0.35 12.66 -9.59
N ALA A 41 0.67 13.95 -9.71
CA ALA A 41 -0.20 15.02 -10.22
C ALA A 41 -1.39 15.41 -9.31
N VAL A 42 -1.55 14.78 -8.16
CA VAL A 42 -2.55 15.17 -7.15
C VAL A 42 -1.93 16.19 -6.20
N ARG A 43 -2.69 17.23 -5.85
CA ARG A 43 -2.24 18.26 -4.89
C ARG A 43 -1.99 17.64 -3.52
N ASN A 44 -0.79 17.83 -3.01
CA ASN A 44 -0.36 17.20 -1.76
C ASN A 44 -1.05 17.78 -0.52
N ASP A 45 -1.55 19.02 -0.59
CA ASP A 45 -2.28 19.66 0.49
C ASP A 45 -3.73 19.16 0.64
N MET A 46 -4.30 18.58 -0.42
CA MET A 46 -5.66 18.04 -0.47
C MET A 46 -6.74 19.00 0.12
N ALA A 47 -6.50 20.31 0.04
CA ALA A 47 -7.31 21.30 0.76
C ALA A 47 -8.64 21.63 0.08
N LYS A 48 -8.86 21.19 -1.14
CA LYS A 48 -10.05 21.48 -1.93
C LYS A 48 -10.59 20.23 -2.60
N PRO A 49 -11.92 20.11 -2.78
CA PRO A 49 -12.51 19.07 -3.60
C PRO A 49 -11.84 19.05 -4.99
N PRO A 50 -11.37 17.92 -5.46
CA PRO A 50 -10.76 17.80 -6.79
C PRO A 50 -11.83 17.79 -7.88
N ALA A 51 -11.50 18.25 -9.08
CA ALA A 51 -12.34 18.07 -10.27
C ALA A 51 -12.39 16.62 -10.74
N TYR A 52 -11.38 15.82 -10.40
CA TYR A 52 -11.28 14.40 -10.71
C TYR A 52 -10.83 13.62 -9.47
N GLU A 53 -11.62 12.63 -9.09
CA GLU A 53 -11.34 11.75 -7.96
C GLU A 53 -10.36 10.64 -8.39
N ALA A 54 -9.06 10.93 -8.27
CA ALA A 54 -7.99 10.04 -8.72
C ALA A 54 -7.84 8.84 -7.77
N GLY A 55 -8.45 7.71 -8.09
CA GLY A 55 -8.40 6.51 -7.25
C GLY A 55 -7.00 5.95 -6.98
N GLY A 56 -6.02 6.23 -7.86
CA GLY A 56 -4.65 5.75 -7.70
C GLY A 56 -3.81 6.51 -6.69
N ALA A 57 -4.09 7.80 -6.44
CA ALA A 57 -3.25 8.64 -5.59
C ALA A 57 -4.00 9.75 -4.84
N GLY A 58 -5.28 9.91 -5.06
CA GLY A 58 -6.06 11.07 -4.60
C GLY A 58 -6.77 10.87 -3.26
N LEU A 59 -6.71 9.71 -2.63
CA LEU A 59 -7.38 9.46 -1.35
C LEU A 59 -6.47 9.80 -0.16
N ALA A 60 -6.95 10.65 0.74
CA ALA A 60 -6.46 10.72 2.11
C ALA A 60 -7.24 9.73 2.99
N SER A 61 -6.55 9.09 3.93
CA SER A 61 -7.17 8.16 4.88
C SER A 61 -6.41 8.15 6.20
N THR A 62 -6.89 7.35 7.15
CA THR A 62 -6.17 7.00 8.37
C THR A 62 -5.89 5.49 8.38
N LEU A 63 -4.91 5.05 9.17
CA LEU A 63 -4.64 3.62 9.34
C LEU A 63 -5.88 2.87 9.86
N ASP A 64 -6.63 3.47 10.78
CA ASP A 64 -7.87 2.88 11.31
C ASP A 64 -8.95 2.69 10.24
N ASP A 65 -9.12 3.66 9.37
CA ASP A 65 -10.10 3.55 8.29
C ASP A 65 -9.63 2.56 7.22
N TYR A 66 -8.36 2.63 6.84
CA TYR A 66 -7.80 1.70 5.87
C TYR A 66 -7.80 0.25 6.39
N MET A 67 -7.59 0.05 7.71
CA MET A 67 -7.72 -1.27 8.34
C MET A 67 -9.13 -1.87 8.15
N LYS A 68 -10.19 -1.05 8.18
CA LYS A 68 -11.55 -1.53 7.90
C LYS A 68 -11.69 -2.07 6.48
N PHE A 69 -11.10 -1.37 5.50
CA PHE A 69 -11.05 -1.80 4.11
C PHE A 69 -10.21 -3.08 3.95
N ALA A 70 -9.01 -3.11 4.52
CA ALA A 70 -8.11 -4.26 4.47
C ALA A 70 -8.77 -5.53 5.07
N ARG A 71 -9.40 -5.39 6.24
CA ARG A 71 -10.15 -6.49 6.88
C ARG A 71 -11.35 -6.93 6.05
N MET A 72 -12.07 -6.00 5.43
CA MET A 72 -13.19 -6.34 4.55
C MET A 72 -12.72 -7.24 3.41
N LEU A 73 -11.62 -6.90 2.75
CA LEU A 73 -11.01 -7.75 1.71
C LEU A 73 -10.57 -9.11 2.29
N ARG A 74 -9.84 -9.12 3.41
CA ARG A 74 -9.38 -10.36 4.04
C ARG A 74 -10.54 -11.29 4.43
N ASN A 75 -11.66 -10.71 4.83
CA ASN A 75 -12.89 -11.44 5.17
C ASN A 75 -13.76 -11.77 3.93
N GLY A 76 -13.16 -11.90 2.76
CA GLY A 76 -13.87 -12.28 1.54
C GLY A 76 -14.95 -11.29 1.10
N GLY A 77 -14.73 -9.99 1.32
CA GLY A 77 -15.66 -8.93 0.92
C GLY A 77 -16.69 -8.53 1.99
N ARG A 78 -16.57 -9.01 3.22
CA ARG A 78 -17.53 -8.75 4.29
C ARG A 78 -17.00 -7.76 5.34
N ALA A 79 -17.83 -6.79 5.69
CA ALA A 79 -17.63 -5.88 6.82
C ALA A 79 -18.68 -6.19 7.92
N GLY A 80 -18.33 -7.00 8.89
CA GLY A 80 -19.27 -7.55 9.86
C GLY A 80 -20.36 -8.38 9.17
N LYS A 81 -21.63 -8.03 9.37
CA LYS A 81 -22.76 -8.72 8.74
C LYS A 81 -23.05 -8.27 7.30
N ARG A 82 -22.44 -7.18 6.84
CA ARG A 82 -22.69 -6.64 5.48
C ARG A 82 -21.71 -7.24 4.47
N GLU A 83 -22.25 -7.71 3.37
CA GLU A 83 -21.48 -8.05 2.18
C GLU A 83 -21.28 -6.75 1.36
N ILE A 84 -20.03 -6.37 1.16
CA ILE A 84 -19.61 -5.20 0.36
C ILE A 84 -19.20 -5.64 -1.05
N LEU A 85 -18.46 -6.74 -1.12
CA LEU A 85 -18.06 -7.42 -2.35
C LEU A 85 -18.42 -8.90 -2.23
N LYS A 86 -18.73 -9.53 -3.35
CA LYS A 86 -18.90 -10.98 -3.39
C LYS A 86 -17.56 -11.69 -3.14
N PRO A 87 -17.54 -12.83 -2.46
CA PRO A 87 -16.30 -13.59 -2.22
C PRO A 87 -15.55 -13.94 -3.52
N GLU A 88 -16.29 -14.23 -4.59
CA GLU A 88 -15.72 -14.50 -5.92
C GLU A 88 -14.96 -13.32 -6.49
N THR A 89 -15.49 -12.10 -6.28
CA THR A 89 -14.83 -10.84 -6.69
C THR A 89 -13.51 -10.68 -5.97
N VAL A 90 -13.49 -10.89 -4.65
CA VAL A 90 -12.26 -10.81 -3.87
C VAL A 90 -11.25 -11.88 -4.31
N ARG A 91 -11.69 -13.13 -4.50
CA ARG A 91 -10.82 -14.19 -5.02
C ARG A 91 -10.20 -13.82 -6.37
N TYR A 92 -11.00 -13.28 -7.27
CA TYR A 92 -10.52 -12.80 -8.58
C TYR A 92 -9.47 -11.69 -8.41
N MET A 93 -9.75 -10.68 -7.59
CA MET A 93 -8.81 -9.58 -7.32
C MET A 93 -7.47 -10.05 -6.76
N CYS A 94 -7.47 -11.12 -5.96
CA CYS A 94 -6.30 -11.67 -5.29
C CYS A 94 -5.72 -12.90 -5.99
N SER A 95 -6.10 -13.19 -7.24
CA SER A 95 -5.67 -14.42 -7.93
C SER A 95 -4.22 -14.37 -8.43
N GLY A 96 -3.69 -13.19 -8.75
CA GLY A 96 -2.31 -13.03 -9.24
C GLY A 96 -2.07 -13.82 -10.53
N GLN A 97 -2.77 -13.46 -11.61
CA GLN A 97 -2.76 -14.23 -12.86
C GLN A 97 -2.25 -13.39 -14.04
N LEU A 98 -1.02 -12.97 -13.98
CA LEU A 98 -0.38 -12.39 -15.17
C LEU A 98 -0.04 -13.48 -16.19
N LEU A 99 -0.24 -13.18 -17.46
CA LEU A 99 0.30 -14.00 -18.54
C LEU A 99 1.84 -14.02 -18.46
N PRO A 100 2.51 -15.11 -18.91
CA PRO A 100 3.97 -15.24 -18.76
C PRO A 100 4.76 -14.03 -19.26
N VAL A 101 4.40 -13.46 -20.42
CA VAL A 101 5.07 -12.27 -20.97
C VAL A 101 4.93 -11.05 -20.05
N ARG A 102 3.77 -10.87 -19.41
CA ARG A 102 3.54 -9.77 -18.47
C ARG A 102 4.16 -10.02 -17.10
N GLN A 103 4.28 -11.28 -16.71
CA GLN A 103 4.99 -11.66 -15.51
C GLN A 103 6.47 -11.31 -15.62
N GLN A 104 7.11 -11.53 -16.77
CA GLN A 104 8.50 -11.12 -17.01
C GLN A 104 8.71 -9.61 -16.85
N ASP A 105 7.76 -8.78 -17.32
CA ASP A 105 7.83 -7.34 -17.11
C ASP A 105 7.67 -6.98 -15.63
N PHE A 106 6.78 -7.67 -14.93
CA PHE A 106 6.51 -7.43 -13.50
C PHE A 106 7.68 -7.84 -12.60
N ASP A 107 8.38 -8.93 -12.95
CA ASP A 107 9.54 -9.45 -12.21
C ASP A 107 10.74 -8.49 -12.26
N GLN A 108 10.74 -7.53 -13.19
CA GLN A 108 11.78 -6.48 -13.25
C GLN A 108 11.60 -5.39 -12.18
N TRP A 109 10.46 -5.34 -11.50
CA TRP A 109 10.23 -4.39 -10.42
C TRP A 109 10.97 -4.84 -9.15
N ILE A 110 11.84 -3.97 -8.66
CA ILE A 110 12.68 -4.27 -7.49
C ILE A 110 11.84 -4.77 -6.31
N GLY A 111 12.09 -6.02 -5.91
CA GLY A 111 11.52 -6.62 -4.71
C GLY A 111 10.14 -7.21 -4.87
N LEU A 112 9.74 -7.48 -6.09
CA LEU A 112 8.51 -8.21 -6.40
C LEU A 112 8.76 -9.63 -6.90
N ASP A 113 10.00 -10.12 -6.78
CA ASP A 113 10.33 -11.52 -7.06
C ASP A 113 9.42 -12.48 -6.27
N GLY A 114 8.88 -13.47 -6.92
CA GLY A 114 7.91 -14.40 -6.34
C GLY A 114 6.48 -13.90 -6.25
N PHE A 115 6.24 -12.66 -6.67
CA PHE A 115 4.89 -12.09 -6.74
C PHE A 115 4.37 -12.04 -8.17
N SER A 116 3.04 -12.05 -8.30
CA SER A 116 2.32 -11.72 -9.52
C SER A 116 1.36 -10.57 -9.22
N TYR A 117 0.65 -10.10 -10.24
CA TYR A 117 -0.32 -9.01 -10.10
C TYR A 117 -1.73 -9.53 -10.30
N GLY A 118 -2.57 -9.27 -9.33
CA GLY A 118 -4.01 -9.44 -9.44
C GLY A 118 -4.68 -8.15 -9.92
N ASN A 119 -5.93 -7.96 -9.58
CA ASN A 119 -6.60 -6.71 -9.88
C ASN A 119 -6.26 -5.66 -8.81
N LEU A 120 -5.37 -4.73 -9.13
CA LEU A 120 -4.87 -3.63 -8.28
C LEU A 120 -3.98 -4.06 -7.09
N MET A 121 -3.54 -5.30 -7.03
CA MET A 121 -2.71 -5.79 -5.92
C MET A 121 -1.63 -6.75 -6.42
N ARG A 122 -0.44 -6.68 -5.80
CA ARG A 122 0.52 -7.78 -5.89
C ARG A 122 0.00 -8.97 -5.10
N VAL A 123 0.29 -10.18 -5.56
CA VAL A 123 -0.09 -11.43 -4.90
C VAL A 123 1.13 -12.36 -4.86
N CYS A 124 1.52 -12.85 -3.69
CA CYS A 124 2.62 -13.79 -3.58
C CYS A 124 2.23 -15.15 -4.14
N LYS A 125 2.99 -15.62 -5.13
CA LYS A 125 2.82 -16.93 -5.79
C LYS A 125 3.91 -17.91 -5.39
N ASN A 126 5.12 -17.42 -5.16
CA ASN A 126 6.25 -18.23 -4.79
C ASN A 126 7.09 -17.55 -3.69
N PRO A 127 6.81 -17.82 -2.42
CA PRO A 127 7.56 -17.23 -1.30
C PRO A 127 9.06 -17.50 -1.32
N SER A 128 9.49 -18.61 -1.92
CA SER A 128 10.92 -18.97 -1.97
C SER A 128 11.77 -18.06 -2.85
N GLN A 129 11.13 -17.33 -3.77
CA GLN A 129 11.79 -16.35 -4.63
C GLN A 129 11.74 -14.92 -4.05
N ALA A 130 10.93 -14.71 -3.01
CA ALA A 130 10.76 -13.37 -2.45
C ALA A 130 12.05 -12.91 -1.73
N VAL A 131 12.41 -11.63 -1.92
CA VAL A 131 13.54 -10.99 -1.24
C VAL A 131 13.23 -10.60 0.22
N MET A 132 12.12 -11.06 0.74
CA MET A 132 11.62 -10.78 2.09
C MET A 132 10.79 -11.98 2.57
N PHE A 133 10.56 -12.09 3.87
CA PHE A 133 9.64 -13.12 4.37
C PHE A 133 8.25 -12.93 3.76
N ALA A 134 7.77 -13.93 3.08
CA ALA A 134 6.52 -13.92 2.35
C ALA A 134 5.69 -15.17 2.64
N ARG A 135 4.39 -15.09 2.41
CA ARG A 135 3.47 -16.23 2.51
C ARG A 135 2.69 -16.36 1.21
N GLU A 136 2.55 -17.59 0.74
CA GLU A 136 1.77 -17.85 -0.46
C GLU A 136 0.32 -17.37 -0.31
N GLY A 137 -0.14 -16.57 -1.26
CA GLY A 137 -1.47 -15.99 -1.25
C GLY A 137 -1.59 -14.70 -0.46
N GLU A 138 -0.52 -14.17 0.15
CA GLU A 138 -0.54 -12.81 0.64
C GLU A 138 -0.76 -11.83 -0.51
N TYR A 139 -1.49 -10.75 -0.25
CA TYR A 139 -1.74 -9.71 -1.24
C TYR A 139 -1.80 -8.32 -0.62
N GLY A 140 -1.50 -7.33 -1.41
CA GLY A 140 -1.48 -5.93 -0.98
C GLY A 140 -0.85 -5.01 -2.00
N TRP A 141 -0.49 -3.81 -1.59
CA TRP A 141 0.22 -2.86 -2.43
C TRP A 141 1.05 -1.86 -1.61
N ASP A 142 1.94 -1.15 -2.32
CA ASP A 142 2.80 -0.12 -1.76
C ASP A 142 2.52 1.22 -2.44
N GLY A 143 2.52 2.30 -1.66
CA GLY A 143 2.34 3.65 -2.18
C GLY A 143 3.69 4.33 -2.45
N TRP A 144 3.73 5.24 -3.43
CA TRP A 144 4.91 6.03 -3.77
C TRP A 144 5.47 6.84 -2.58
N LEU A 145 4.61 7.31 -1.69
CA LEU A 145 5.00 7.99 -0.45
C LEU A 145 5.30 7.03 0.71
N GLY A 146 5.36 5.71 0.47
CA GLY A 146 5.72 4.71 1.46
C GLY A 146 4.56 4.15 2.28
N MET A 147 3.33 4.40 1.89
CA MET A 147 2.20 3.65 2.45
C MET A 147 2.32 2.18 2.06
N TYR A 148 2.04 1.29 3.00
CA TYR A 148 2.15 -0.14 2.79
C TYR A 148 0.92 -0.86 3.36
N PHE A 149 0.46 -1.85 2.60
CA PHE A 149 -0.65 -2.72 2.97
C PHE A 149 -0.36 -4.16 2.54
N ALA A 150 -0.55 -5.11 3.42
CA ALA A 150 -0.57 -6.53 3.10
C ALA A 150 -1.59 -7.28 3.96
N ASN A 151 -2.38 -8.13 3.31
CA ASN A 151 -3.22 -9.15 3.91
C ASN A 151 -2.58 -10.52 3.78
N PHE A 152 -2.67 -11.31 4.84
CA PHE A 152 -2.27 -12.71 4.94
C PHE A 152 -3.53 -13.52 5.29
N PRO A 153 -4.30 -13.96 4.28
CA PRO A 153 -5.61 -14.57 4.54
C PRO A 153 -5.54 -15.88 5.31
N LYS A 154 -4.51 -16.69 5.07
CA LYS A 154 -4.33 -18.00 5.73
C LYS A 154 -3.99 -17.82 7.22
N GLU A 155 -3.31 -16.74 7.56
CA GLU A 155 -2.83 -16.41 8.90
C GLU A 155 -3.76 -15.44 9.65
N ASP A 156 -4.87 -15.04 9.03
CA ASP A 156 -5.81 -14.03 9.54
C ASP A 156 -5.13 -12.73 10.01
N MET A 157 -4.07 -12.33 9.30
CA MET A 157 -3.26 -11.15 9.66
C MET A 157 -3.34 -10.06 8.58
N THR A 158 -3.21 -8.81 9.03
CA THR A 158 -3.07 -7.62 8.18
C THR A 158 -1.93 -6.76 8.69
N ILE A 159 -1.04 -6.34 7.82
CA ILE A 159 0.00 -5.36 8.11
C ILE A 159 -0.35 -4.06 7.38
N LEU A 160 -0.40 -2.96 8.12
CA LEU A 160 -0.46 -1.60 7.59
C LEU A 160 0.71 -0.79 8.13
N MET A 161 1.35 -0.01 7.25
CA MET A 161 2.34 0.98 7.65
C MET A 161 2.03 2.31 6.97
N GLY A 162 1.99 3.38 7.77
CA GLY A 162 1.82 4.75 7.29
C GLY A 162 3.15 5.48 7.24
N MET A 163 3.53 5.96 6.06
CA MET A 163 4.68 6.82 5.84
C MET A 163 4.34 7.86 4.78
N GLN A 164 4.95 9.04 4.88
CA GLN A 164 4.79 10.11 3.91
C GLN A 164 6.17 10.62 3.48
N LYS A 165 6.90 9.75 2.78
CA LYS A 165 8.23 10.04 2.25
C LYS A 165 8.25 9.72 0.75
N LYS A 166 8.57 10.71 -0.06
CA LYS A 166 8.72 10.58 -1.51
C LYS A 166 9.70 9.46 -1.87
N ASP A 167 9.37 8.68 -2.87
CA ASP A 167 10.14 7.55 -3.38
C ASP A 167 10.44 6.47 -2.32
N ALA A 168 9.53 6.26 -1.36
CA ALA A 168 9.69 5.28 -0.30
C ALA A 168 8.84 4.00 -0.47
N GLY A 169 8.15 3.84 -1.59
CA GLY A 169 7.44 2.58 -1.91
C GLY A 169 8.40 1.40 -2.05
N THR A 170 7.98 0.21 -1.67
CA THR A 170 8.76 -1.07 -1.69
C THR A 170 10.19 -1.03 -1.14
N PHE A 171 10.51 -0.11 -0.27
CA PHE A 171 11.87 0.18 0.17
C PHE A 171 12.36 -0.71 1.32
N PRO A 172 13.67 -0.73 1.59
CA PRO A 172 14.29 -1.59 2.61
C PRO A 172 13.64 -1.48 3.99
N LEU A 173 13.15 -0.30 4.38
CA LEU A 173 12.50 -0.11 5.68
C LEU A 173 11.21 -0.91 5.79
N THR A 174 10.34 -0.86 4.77
CA THR A 174 9.09 -1.62 4.73
C THR A 174 9.35 -3.12 4.80
N ARG A 175 10.37 -3.60 4.06
CA ARG A 175 10.76 -5.02 4.07
C ARG A 175 11.28 -5.46 5.43
N LYS A 176 12.14 -4.65 6.06
CA LYS A 176 12.66 -4.93 7.40
C LYS A 176 11.53 -4.99 8.43
N LEU A 177 10.64 -3.99 8.42
CA LEU A 177 9.51 -3.95 9.34
C LEU A 177 8.61 -5.18 9.18
N ARG A 178 8.22 -5.50 7.93
CA ARG A 178 7.38 -6.68 7.70
C ARG A 178 8.08 -7.98 8.11
N ASN A 179 9.40 -8.11 7.87
CA ASN A 179 10.14 -9.29 8.29
C ASN A 179 10.13 -9.46 9.81
N VAL A 180 10.30 -8.36 10.56
CA VAL A 180 10.18 -8.39 12.03
C VAL A 180 8.78 -8.85 12.46
N VAL A 181 7.72 -8.26 11.87
CA VAL A 181 6.34 -8.63 12.19
C VAL A 181 6.05 -10.08 11.84
N ILE A 182 6.47 -10.53 10.65
CA ILE A 182 6.24 -11.92 10.22
C ILE A 182 7.02 -12.89 11.12
N SER A 183 8.28 -12.58 11.44
CA SER A 183 9.10 -13.42 12.32
C SER A 183 8.51 -13.54 13.72
N GLU A 184 7.93 -12.45 14.25
CA GLU A 184 7.36 -12.44 15.60
C GLU A 184 6.02 -13.17 15.69
N TYR A 185 5.16 -13.02 14.67
CA TYR A 185 3.76 -13.50 14.75
C TYR A 185 3.47 -14.72 13.89
N LEU A 186 4.32 -15.07 12.94
CA LEU A 186 4.11 -16.16 11.99
C LEU A 186 5.33 -17.10 11.88
N GLY A 187 6.37 -16.86 12.69
CA GLY A 187 7.59 -17.66 12.72
C GLY A 187 7.42 -19.04 13.36
#